data_89a67bcf484943945cab0af2e504bceb
#
_entry.id   89a67bcf484943945cab0af2e504bceb
#
_cell.length_a   1.000
_cell.length_b   1.000
_cell.length_c   1.000
_cell.angle_alpha   90.00
_cell.angle_beta   90.00
_cell.angle_gamma   90.00
#
_symmetry.space_group_name_H-M   'P 1'
#
loop_
_entity.id
_entity.type
_entity.pdbx_description
1 polymer ?
#
loop_
_entity_poly.entity_id
_entity_poly.type
_entity_poly.pdbx_seq_one_letter_code
_entity_poly.pdbx_strand_id
1 'polypeptide(L)'
;FVALSGTVTRRSLRDYAHLIAWCLRDGSPLPLQWRELQDWADALDANVPEERRVAPVALLRFCGVVRDGDDARNETAREGFARRLRETPGVVATGEDELGASLVIAERRVEVPPEVRAHLHRLRTDWELPNGDYVSEATELWRHARTIASGLFYRWDPPPPREWLEPRRAWKQYVRHVLAHNRRNLDTELQVWNECARAVAAGERRPEYSEWLAVRDTFEPNSVPVWQSRFLVEDCVRWLAEVGEGIVWTEHAAFLQALGEAGVCCYGPGARASRDILTATGPIACSVRAHGQGRNLQRYSRALVVSCPPSGRQWEQCIGRLHRSGQEADEVRFDMYLHTPELRAALGQALADARYIEDTTGSQQKLCFARIVALGETET
;
A
#
# COMPACT_ATOMS: atom_id res chain seq x y z
N PHE A 1 7.42 5.18 27.14
CA PHE A 1 7.36 4.55 25.82
C PHE A 1 7.36 5.65 24.77
N VAL A 2 8.11 5.46 23.68
CA VAL A 2 8.19 6.40 22.55
C VAL A 2 7.92 5.59 21.27
N ALA A 3 6.97 6.04 20.46
CA ALA A 3 6.70 5.48 19.15
C ALA A 3 7.12 6.47 18.06
N LEU A 4 7.92 6.02 17.11
CA LEU A 4 8.36 6.79 15.95
C LEU A 4 7.73 6.22 14.69
N SER A 5 7.01 7.05 13.94
CA SER A 5 6.38 6.64 12.69
C SER A 5 6.34 7.82 11.72
N GLY A 6 6.62 7.56 10.45
CA GLY A 6 6.40 8.55 9.37
C GLY A 6 4.90 8.72 9.03
N THR A 7 4.03 7.82 9.50
CA THR A 7 2.57 7.91 9.32
C THR A 7 1.89 7.30 10.52
N VAL A 8 1.02 8.04 11.20
CA VAL A 8 0.26 7.58 12.38
C VAL A 8 -1.14 7.08 12.04
N THR A 9 -1.52 7.11 10.77
CA THR A 9 -2.74 6.50 10.23
C THR A 9 -2.48 6.08 8.79
N ARG A 10 -3.25 5.13 8.29
CA ARG A 10 -3.18 4.67 6.91
C ARG A 10 -4.51 4.89 6.18
N ARG A 11 -5.58 4.37 6.74
CA ARG A 11 -6.95 4.45 6.21
C ARG A 11 -7.99 4.59 7.30
N SER A 12 -7.59 4.41 8.55
CA SER A 12 -8.46 4.50 9.70
C SER A 12 -7.72 5.05 10.90
N LEU A 13 -8.41 5.82 11.73
CA LEU A 13 -7.91 6.28 13.02
C LEU A 13 -7.49 5.13 13.93
N ARG A 14 -8.02 3.93 13.72
CA ARG A 14 -7.73 2.73 14.51
C ARG A 14 -6.35 2.15 14.25
N ASP A 15 -5.73 2.46 13.10
CA ASP A 15 -4.50 1.79 12.65
C ASP A 15 -3.38 1.85 13.68
N TYR A 16 -3.21 3.00 14.35
CA TYR A 16 -2.16 3.23 15.34
C TYR A 16 -2.68 3.69 16.70
N ALA A 17 -4.00 3.61 16.93
CA ALA A 17 -4.63 4.08 18.16
C ALA A 17 -4.02 3.43 19.41
N HIS A 18 -3.69 2.13 19.34
CA HIS A 18 -3.05 1.41 20.43
C HIS A 18 -1.66 1.94 20.79
N LEU A 19 -0.85 2.35 19.78
CA LEU A 19 0.46 2.95 20.01
C LEU A 19 0.33 4.33 20.65
N ILE A 20 -0.61 5.14 20.16
CA ILE A 20 -0.90 6.47 20.72
C ILE A 20 -1.36 6.33 22.18
N ALA A 21 -2.27 5.38 22.46
CA ALA A 21 -2.72 5.10 23.80
C ALA A 21 -1.59 4.64 24.74
N TRP A 22 -0.66 3.81 24.27
CA TRP A 22 0.50 3.38 25.06
C TRP A 22 1.47 4.53 25.35
N CYS A 23 1.68 5.42 24.39
CA CYS A 23 2.58 6.56 24.57
C CYS A 23 1.98 7.62 25.49
N LEU A 24 0.73 7.97 25.28
CA LEU A 24 0.11 9.17 25.88
C LEU A 24 -0.91 8.87 27.00
N ARG A 25 -1.36 7.64 27.13
CA ARG A 25 -2.33 7.22 28.15
C ARG A 25 -3.56 8.15 28.17
N ASP A 26 -3.89 8.71 29.34
CA ASP A 26 -5.02 9.62 29.51
C ASP A 26 -4.87 10.95 28.73
N GLY A 27 -3.66 11.28 28.28
CA GLY A 27 -3.38 12.39 27.39
C GLY A 27 -3.59 12.11 25.90
N SER A 28 -4.09 10.90 25.55
CA SER A 28 -4.32 10.52 24.15
C SER A 28 -5.33 11.46 23.47
N PRO A 29 -5.05 11.95 22.25
CA PRO A 29 -6.02 12.69 21.45
C PRO A 29 -7.15 11.81 20.91
N LEU A 30 -6.97 10.49 20.91
CA LEU A 30 -7.95 9.48 20.54
C LEU A 30 -8.62 8.89 21.77
N PRO A 31 -9.89 8.47 21.67
CA PRO A 31 -10.54 7.72 22.74
C PRO A 31 -9.79 6.45 23.12
N LEU A 32 -9.68 6.17 24.42
CA LEU A 32 -9.08 4.95 24.93
C LEU A 32 -10.05 3.76 24.87
N GLN A 33 -11.35 4.05 24.89
CA GLN A 33 -12.39 3.04 24.79
C GLN A 33 -12.61 2.69 23.31
N TRP A 34 -12.54 1.41 22.99
CA TRP A 34 -12.67 0.93 21.62
C TRP A 34 -13.98 1.34 20.93
N ARG A 35 -15.08 1.31 21.67
CA ARG A 35 -16.39 1.70 21.10
C ARG A 35 -16.41 3.15 20.65
N GLU A 36 -15.90 4.04 21.47
CA GLU A 36 -15.81 5.47 21.12
C GLU A 36 -14.81 5.69 19.97
N LEU A 37 -13.69 4.99 19.97
CA LEU A 37 -12.72 5.03 18.85
C LEU A 37 -13.36 4.54 17.55
N GLN A 38 -14.21 3.51 17.63
CA GLN A 38 -14.96 3.01 16.47
C GLN A 38 -15.95 4.07 15.97
N ASP A 39 -16.67 4.75 16.84
CA ASP A 39 -17.60 5.82 16.48
C ASP A 39 -16.85 7.00 15.81
N TRP A 40 -15.66 7.34 16.30
CA TRP A 40 -14.82 8.37 15.68
C TRP A 40 -14.29 7.93 14.31
N ALA A 41 -13.87 6.69 14.17
CA ALA A 41 -13.44 6.13 12.90
C ALA A 41 -14.60 6.10 11.88
N ASP A 42 -15.80 5.69 12.30
CA ASP A 42 -16.99 5.68 11.45
C ASP A 42 -17.45 7.10 11.04
N ALA A 43 -17.02 8.13 11.79
CA ALA A 43 -17.28 9.54 11.45
C ALA A 43 -16.20 10.17 10.54
N LEU A 44 -14.93 9.79 10.69
CA LEU A 44 -13.79 10.48 10.05
C LEU A 44 -13.12 9.71 8.93
N ASP A 45 -13.17 8.36 8.95
CA ASP A 45 -12.50 7.54 7.94
C ASP A 45 -13.14 7.73 6.57
N ALA A 46 -12.31 7.70 5.51
CA ALA A 46 -12.78 7.94 4.14
C ALA A 46 -13.61 6.78 3.59
N ASN A 47 -13.24 5.54 3.94
CA ASN A 47 -13.80 4.31 3.35
C ASN A 47 -14.81 3.61 4.29
N VAL A 48 -15.61 4.38 5.01
CA VAL A 48 -16.68 3.83 5.84
C VAL A 48 -17.89 3.50 4.98
N PRO A 49 -18.43 2.27 5.05
CA PRO A 49 -19.68 1.93 4.41
C PRO A 49 -20.80 2.90 4.81
N GLU A 50 -21.69 3.23 3.89
CA GLU A 50 -22.72 4.24 4.10
C GLU A 50 -23.62 3.91 5.31
N GLU A 51 -23.92 2.63 5.50
CA GLU A 51 -24.75 2.12 6.63
C GLU A 51 -24.08 2.31 8.01
N ARG A 52 -22.77 2.50 8.03
CA ARG A 52 -21.99 2.70 9.26
C ARG A 52 -21.54 4.13 9.45
N ARG A 53 -21.69 4.97 8.43
CA ARG A 53 -21.23 6.35 8.47
C ARG A 53 -22.01 7.15 9.52
N VAL A 54 -21.28 7.73 10.45
CA VAL A 54 -21.83 8.56 11.51
C VAL A 54 -21.51 10.02 11.23
N ALA A 55 -22.46 10.92 11.49
CA ALA A 55 -22.22 12.35 11.37
C ALA A 55 -21.19 12.81 12.44
N PRO A 56 -20.19 13.61 12.10
CA PRO A 56 -19.10 13.98 13.00
C PRO A 56 -19.50 15.07 14.03
N VAL A 57 -20.78 15.15 14.43
CA VAL A 57 -21.32 16.24 15.25
C VAL A 57 -20.54 16.41 16.56
N ALA A 58 -20.23 15.32 17.25
CA ALA A 58 -19.46 15.37 18.50
C ALA A 58 -18.02 15.85 18.31
N LEU A 59 -17.48 15.71 17.10
CA LEU A 59 -16.10 16.10 16.74
C LEU A 59 -16.02 17.56 16.29
N LEU A 60 -17.14 18.17 15.89
CA LEU A 60 -17.18 19.60 15.52
C LEU A 60 -16.77 20.52 16.68
N ARG A 61 -16.86 20.05 17.92
CA ARG A 61 -16.33 20.77 19.09
C ARG A 61 -14.82 21.03 19.04
N PHE A 62 -14.09 20.29 18.24
CA PHE A 62 -12.64 20.47 18.03
C PHE A 62 -12.34 21.39 16.85
N CYS A 63 -13.36 21.78 16.07
CA CYS A 63 -13.19 22.63 14.92
C CYS A 63 -13.03 24.09 15.32
N GLY A 64 -12.09 24.75 14.71
CA GLY A 64 -11.86 26.19 14.78
C GLY A 64 -12.30 26.91 13.51
N VAL A 65 -11.91 28.14 13.38
CA VAL A 65 -12.09 28.96 12.17
C VAL A 65 -10.74 29.13 11.50
N VAL A 66 -10.65 28.66 10.26
CA VAL A 66 -9.48 28.88 9.38
C VAL A 66 -9.70 30.22 8.66
N ARG A 67 -8.69 31.07 8.69
CA ARG A 67 -8.66 32.32 7.91
C ARG A 67 -7.63 32.17 6.80
N ASP A 68 -8.07 32.36 5.58
CA ASP A 68 -7.23 32.42 4.39
C ASP A 68 -7.42 33.80 3.75
N GLY A 69 -6.48 34.72 4.06
CA GLY A 69 -6.66 36.13 3.73
C GLY A 69 -7.90 36.75 4.40
N ASP A 70 -8.81 37.32 3.59
CA ASP A 70 -10.08 37.90 4.05
C ASP A 70 -11.21 36.86 4.18
N ASP A 71 -11.01 35.63 3.70
CA ASP A 71 -12.00 34.58 3.79
C ASP A 71 -11.86 33.79 5.11
N ALA A 72 -13.02 33.54 5.75
CA ALA A 72 -13.11 32.75 6.97
C ALA A 72 -14.03 31.55 6.74
N ARG A 73 -13.54 30.33 7.02
CA ARG A 73 -14.35 29.11 7.01
C ARG A 73 -14.18 28.30 8.29
N ASN A 74 -15.17 27.50 8.62
CA ASN A 74 -15.02 26.52 9.70
C ASN A 74 -14.12 25.36 9.25
N GLU A 75 -13.28 24.89 10.18
CA GLU A 75 -12.55 23.64 9.99
C GLU A 75 -13.54 22.49 9.77
N THR A 76 -13.16 21.54 8.92
CA THR A 76 -13.81 20.23 8.90
C THR A 76 -13.46 19.43 10.16
N ALA A 77 -14.25 18.41 10.47
CA ALA A 77 -13.96 17.55 11.62
C ALA A 77 -12.57 16.86 11.53
N ARG A 78 -12.07 16.58 10.31
CA ARG A 78 -10.72 16.04 10.10
C ARG A 78 -9.65 17.08 10.39
N GLU A 79 -9.79 18.28 9.88
CA GLU A 79 -8.84 19.38 10.13
C GLU A 79 -8.77 19.72 11.63
N GLY A 80 -9.91 19.78 12.33
CA GLY A 80 -9.98 19.98 13.77
C GLY A 80 -9.31 18.84 14.55
N PHE A 81 -9.49 17.59 14.10
CA PHE A 81 -8.78 16.45 14.67
C PHE A 81 -7.27 16.50 14.39
N ALA A 82 -6.85 16.83 13.18
CA ALA A 82 -5.43 16.95 12.82
C ALA A 82 -4.73 18.02 13.67
N ARG A 83 -5.38 19.18 13.89
CA ARG A 83 -4.88 20.21 14.79
C ARG A 83 -4.76 19.70 16.22
N ARG A 84 -5.82 19.07 16.76
CA ARG A 84 -5.81 18.45 18.09
C ARG A 84 -4.67 17.44 18.25
N LEU A 85 -4.44 16.59 17.25
CA LEU A 85 -3.35 15.61 17.27
C LEU A 85 -1.99 16.29 17.43
N ARG A 86 -1.73 17.32 16.65
CA ARG A 86 -0.45 18.06 16.67
C ARG A 86 -0.24 18.87 17.94
N GLU A 87 -1.30 19.44 18.50
CA GLU A 87 -1.27 20.25 19.73
C GLU A 87 -1.26 19.36 21.00
N THR A 88 -1.46 18.06 20.89
CA THR A 88 -1.47 17.16 22.04
C THR A 88 -0.07 17.07 22.67
N PRO A 89 0.09 17.38 23.97
CA PRO A 89 1.36 17.25 24.66
C PRO A 89 1.94 15.84 24.54
N GLY A 90 3.21 15.74 24.12
CA GLY A 90 3.90 14.48 23.88
C GLY A 90 3.81 13.98 22.44
N VAL A 91 3.03 14.63 21.59
CA VAL A 91 3.10 14.45 20.13
C VAL A 91 4.11 15.44 19.56
N VAL A 92 5.05 14.94 18.77
CA VAL A 92 6.01 15.76 18.03
C VAL A 92 5.81 15.45 16.55
N ALA A 93 5.33 16.42 15.80
CA ALA A 93 5.25 16.36 14.34
C ALA A 93 6.35 17.28 13.79
N THR A 94 7.24 16.69 12.99
CA THR A 94 8.26 17.45 12.25
C THR A 94 7.76 17.62 10.82
N GLY A 95 7.65 18.87 10.35
CA GLY A 95 7.57 19.15 8.91
C GLY A 95 8.94 18.81 8.27
N GLU A 96 8.95 18.30 7.05
CA GLU A 96 10.16 18.37 6.24
C GLU A 96 10.32 19.84 5.85
N ASP A 97 11.45 20.44 6.19
CA ASP A 97 11.84 21.76 5.69
C ASP A 97 11.81 21.73 4.15
N GLU A 98 11.54 22.87 3.53
CA GLU A 98 11.45 23.03 2.09
C GLU A 98 12.61 22.33 1.38
N LEU A 99 12.32 21.18 0.77
CA LEU A 99 13.28 20.48 -0.07
C LEU A 99 13.42 21.31 -1.35
N GLY A 100 14.62 21.75 -1.66
CA GLY A 100 14.88 22.52 -2.89
C GLY A 100 14.58 21.74 -4.17
N ALA A 101 14.53 20.40 -4.10
CA ALA A 101 14.25 19.54 -5.25
C ALA A 101 12.75 19.47 -5.57
N SER A 102 12.38 19.70 -6.82
CA SER A 102 11.02 19.47 -7.32
C SER A 102 10.71 17.96 -7.38
N LEU A 103 9.44 17.57 -7.16
CA LEU A 103 8.99 16.18 -7.27
C LEU A 103 8.06 16.02 -8.47
N VAL A 104 8.44 15.16 -9.40
CA VAL A 104 7.68 14.86 -10.61
C VAL A 104 7.33 13.37 -10.65
N ILE A 105 6.07 13.06 -10.95
CA ILE A 105 5.59 11.70 -11.20
C ILE A 105 5.01 11.67 -12.61
N ALA A 106 5.56 10.80 -13.48
CA ALA A 106 5.21 10.79 -14.90
C ALA A 106 4.83 9.39 -15.37
N GLU A 107 3.90 9.34 -16.33
CA GLU A 107 3.55 8.10 -17.02
C GLU A 107 4.63 7.75 -18.04
N ARG A 108 5.19 6.52 -17.96
CA ARG A 108 6.00 5.94 -19.02
C ARG A 108 5.11 5.09 -19.94
N ARG A 109 5.04 5.46 -21.20
CA ARG A 109 4.26 4.72 -22.20
C ARG A 109 5.00 3.46 -22.63
N VAL A 110 4.22 2.40 -22.81
CA VAL A 110 4.71 1.12 -23.30
C VAL A 110 3.63 0.49 -24.19
N GLU A 111 4.06 -0.19 -25.23
CA GLU A 111 3.15 -0.99 -26.04
C GLU A 111 2.88 -2.32 -25.32
N VAL A 112 1.61 -2.58 -25.04
CA VAL A 112 1.20 -3.82 -24.37
C VAL A 112 1.10 -4.93 -25.39
N PRO A 113 1.79 -6.07 -25.21
CA PRO A 113 1.71 -7.21 -26.13
C PRO A 113 0.30 -7.75 -26.29
N PRO A 114 -0.08 -8.25 -27.48
CA PRO A 114 -1.42 -8.78 -27.74
C PRO A 114 -1.85 -9.89 -26.78
N GLU A 115 -0.93 -10.79 -26.42
CA GLU A 115 -1.16 -11.87 -25.47
C GLU A 115 -1.51 -11.36 -24.07
N VAL A 116 -0.82 -10.33 -23.59
CA VAL A 116 -1.11 -9.69 -22.28
C VAL A 116 -2.47 -9.01 -22.31
N ARG A 117 -2.79 -8.31 -23.42
CA ARG A 117 -4.12 -7.69 -23.62
C ARG A 117 -5.24 -8.74 -23.62
N ALA A 118 -5.04 -9.86 -24.31
CA ALA A 118 -6.01 -10.95 -24.39
C ALA A 118 -6.28 -11.56 -23.00
N HIS A 119 -5.25 -11.77 -22.19
CA HIS A 119 -5.39 -12.29 -20.83
C HIS A 119 -6.09 -11.29 -19.89
N LEU A 120 -5.75 -10.00 -19.97
CA LEU A 120 -6.45 -8.97 -19.22
C LEU A 120 -7.91 -8.85 -19.62
N HIS A 121 -8.23 -9.00 -20.91
CA HIS A 121 -9.61 -9.00 -21.39
C HIS A 121 -10.39 -10.17 -20.79
N ARG A 122 -9.90 -11.42 -20.91
CA ARG A 122 -10.55 -12.61 -20.32
C ARG A 122 -10.72 -12.49 -18.81
N LEU A 123 -9.70 -11.98 -18.10
CA LEU A 123 -9.82 -11.78 -16.68
C LEU A 123 -10.95 -10.81 -16.30
N ARG A 124 -11.16 -9.75 -17.09
CA ARG A 124 -12.21 -8.73 -16.82
C ARG A 124 -13.61 -9.22 -17.20
N THR A 125 -13.74 -9.96 -18.31
CA THR A 125 -15.05 -10.42 -18.82
C THR A 125 -15.49 -11.72 -18.17
N ASP A 126 -14.59 -12.67 -18.05
CA ASP A 126 -14.91 -14.05 -17.69
C ASP A 126 -14.37 -14.43 -16.29
N TRP A 127 -13.61 -13.53 -15.66
CA TRP A 127 -12.92 -13.77 -14.39
C TRP A 127 -11.95 -14.96 -14.45
N GLU A 128 -11.43 -15.25 -15.65
CA GLU A 128 -10.54 -16.37 -15.93
C GLU A 128 -9.07 -15.90 -15.95
N LEU A 129 -8.23 -16.63 -15.23
CA LEU A 129 -6.78 -16.48 -15.22
C LEU A 129 -6.14 -17.13 -16.47
N PRO A 130 -4.88 -16.78 -16.82
CA PRO A 130 -4.19 -17.36 -17.98
C PRO A 130 -4.04 -18.89 -17.96
N ASN A 131 -4.12 -19.52 -16.80
CA ASN A 131 -4.07 -20.97 -16.62
C ASN A 131 -5.45 -21.66 -16.63
N GLY A 132 -6.52 -20.92 -16.89
CA GLY A 132 -7.89 -21.43 -16.90
C GLY A 132 -8.58 -21.47 -15.52
N ASP A 133 -7.90 -21.08 -14.46
CA ASP A 133 -8.53 -20.97 -13.13
C ASP A 133 -9.44 -19.72 -13.06
N TYR A 134 -10.48 -19.81 -12.25
CA TYR A 134 -11.41 -18.70 -12.06
C TYR A 134 -11.12 -17.93 -10.76
N VAL A 135 -11.24 -16.62 -10.85
CA VAL A 135 -11.17 -15.72 -9.70
C VAL A 135 -12.56 -15.57 -9.09
N SER A 136 -12.67 -15.66 -7.77
CA SER A 136 -13.98 -15.59 -7.08
C SER A 136 -14.29 -14.21 -6.48
N GLU A 137 -13.31 -13.31 -6.42
CA GLU A 137 -13.43 -12.04 -5.69
C GLU A 137 -12.83 -10.86 -6.46
N ALA A 138 -13.55 -9.73 -6.44
CA ALA A 138 -13.11 -8.51 -7.11
C ALA A 138 -11.72 -8.03 -6.65
N THR A 139 -11.39 -8.16 -5.36
CA THR A 139 -10.08 -7.80 -4.82
C THR A 139 -8.94 -8.67 -5.36
N GLU A 140 -9.22 -9.95 -5.61
CA GLU A 140 -8.28 -10.87 -6.25
C GLU A 140 -8.13 -10.55 -7.74
N LEU A 141 -9.23 -10.24 -8.42
CA LEU A 141 -9.22 -9.81 -9.82
C LEU A 141 -8.27 -8.60 -10.02
N TRP A 142 -8.42 -7.56 -9.22
CA TRP A 142 -7.56 -6.38 -9.27
C TRP A 142 -6.08 -6.70 -9.04
N ARG A 143 -5.79 -7.58 -8.08
CA ARG A 143 -4.42 -8.02 -7.80
C ARG A 143 -3.84 -8.80 -8.99
N HIS A 144 -4.60 -9.74 -9.55
CA HIS A 144 -4.16 -10.52 -10.71
C HIS A 144 -4.00 -9.66 -11.96
N ALA A 145 -4.92 -8.73 -12.22
CA ALA A 145 -4.82 -7.82 -13.34
C ALA A 145 -3.54 -6.98 -13.29
N ARG A 146 -3.18 -6.44 -12.12
CA ARG A 146 -1.91 -5.69 -11.96
C ARG A 146 -0.67 -6.57 -12.17
N THR A 147 -0.73 -7.84 -11.77
CA THR A 147 0.37 -8.77 -11.99
C THR A 147 0.48 -9.14 -13.48
N ILE A 148 -0.64 -9.46 -14.15
CA ILE A 148 -0.69 -9.74 -15.59
C ILE A 148 -0.26 -8.51 -16.40
N ALA A 149 -0.64 -7.31 -15.98
CA ALA A 149 -0.16 -6.06 -16.58
C ALA A 149 1.36 -5.94 -16.55
N SER A 150 2.05 -6.59 -15.61
CA SER A 150 3.51 -6.67 -15.56
C SER A 150 4.11 -7.78 -16.43
N GLY A 151 3.29 -8.49 -17.21
CA GLY A 151 3.71 -9.55 -18.14
C GLY A 151 3.83 -10.93 -17.52
N LEU A 152 3.39 -11.13 -16.28
CA LEU A 152 3.47 -12.42 -15.58
C LEU A 152 2.23 -12.67 -14.71
N PHE A 153 2.03 -13.91 -14.29
CA PHE A 153 1.12 -14.24 -13.19
C PHE A 153 1.74 -15.35 -12.33
N TYR A 154 1.20 -15.55 -11.14
CA TYR A 154 1.63 -16.63 -10.25
C TYR A 154 0.61 -17.74 -10.20
N ARG A 155 1.08 -18.98 -10.31
CA ARG A 155 0.29 -20.18 -10.03
C ARG A 155 0.95 -20.99 -8.92
N TRP A 156 0.19 -21.83 -8.28
CA TRP A 156 0.75 -22.84 -7.39
C TRP A 156 1.24 -24.06 -8.19
N ASP A 157 2.42 -24.54 -7.84
CA ASP A 157 3.01 -25.73 -8.47
C ASP A 157 3.68 -26.59 -7.39
N PRO A 158 3.16 -27.79 -7.08
CA PRO A 158 1.95 -28.38 -7.67
C PRO A 158 0.66 -27.64 -7.29
N PRO A 159 -0.45 -27.81 -8.06
CA PRO A 159 -1.73 -27.26 -7.69
C PRO A 159 -2.22 -27.87 -6.37
N PRO A 160 -2.83 -27.04 -5.47
CA PRO A 160 -3.26 -27.53 -4.18
C PRO A 160 -4.38 -28.56 -4.31
N PRO A 161 -4.37 -29.62 -3.48
CA PRO A 161 -5.47 -30.57 -3.46
C PRO A 161 -6.75 -29.91 -2.97
N ARG A 162 -7.90 -30.41 -3.46
CA ARG A 162 -9.20 -29.81 -3.18
C ARG A 162 -9.53 -29.83 -1.69
N GLU A 163 -9.14 -30.90 -1.02
CA GLU A 163 -9.32 -31.12 0.42
C GLU A 163 -8.56 -30.08 1.28
N TRP A 164 -7.51 -29.46 0.76
CA TRP A 164 -6.81 -28.36 1.40
C TRP A 164 -7.38 -27.00 1.00
N LEU A 165 -7.78 -26.87 -0.27
CA LEU A 165 -8.20 -25.58 -0.82
C LEU A 165 -9.58 -25.13 -0.30
N GLU A 166 -10.53 -26.05 -0.18
CA GLU A 166 -11.90 -25.75 0.29
C GLU A 166 -11.92 -25.26 1.75
N PRO A 167 -11.32 -25.96 2.74
CA PRO A 167 -11.26 -25.46 4.10
C PRO A 167 -10.50 -24.13 4.23
N ARG A 168 -9.44 -23.93 3.43
CA ARG A 168 -8.71 -22.65 3.38
C ARG A 168 -9.60 -21.50 2.92
N ARG A 169 -10.41 -21.71 1.87
CA ARG A 169 -11.36 -20.71 1.36
C ARG A 169 -12.43 -20.39 2.41
N ALA A 170 -13.04 -21.41 3.01
CA ALA A 170 -14.03 -21.25 4.07
C ALA A 170 -13.47 -20.46 5.27
N TRP A 171 -12.26 -20.81 5.73
CA TRP A 171 -11.57 -20.08 6.80
C TRP A 171 -11.32 -18.61 6.44
N LYS A 172 -10.80 -18.34 5.25
CA LYS A 172 -10.54 -16.96 4.78
C LYS A 172 -11.83 -16.14 4.70
N GLN A 173 -12.92 -16.73 4.25
CA GLN A 173 -14.22 -16.09 4.17
C GLN A 173 -14.78 -15.82 5.58
N TYR A 174 -14.67 -16.77 6.48
CA TYR A 174 -15.06 -16.60 7.89
C TYR A 174 -14.27 -15.45 8.56
N VAL A 175 -12.93 -15.43 8.42
CA VAL A 175 -12.09 -14.35 8.96
C VAL A 175 -12.55 -12.99 8.45
N ARG A 176 -12.78 -12.85 7.14
CA ARG A 176 -13.27 -11.59 6.56
C ARG A 176 -14.62 -11.17 7.14
N HIS A 177 -15.55 -12.12 7.24
CA HIS A 177 -16.85 -11.86 7.86
C HIS A 177 -16.70 -11.37 9.29
N VAL A 178 -15.91 -12.05 10.08
CA VAL A 178 -15.66 -11.67 11.48
C VAL A 178 -15.04 -10.27 11.57
N LEU A 179 -13.99 -9.97 10.78
CA LEU A 179 -13.32 -8.67 10.81
C LEU A 179 -14.22 -7.53 10.28
N ALA A 180 -15.07 -7.79 9.31
CA ALA A 180 -15.98 -6.78 8.76
C ALA A 180 -17.14 -6.43 9.70
N HIS A 181 -17.65 -7.42 10.47
CA HIS A 181 -18.83 -7.27 11.33
C HIS A 181 -18.47 -7.29 12.81
N ASN A 182 -17.23 -7.01 13.14
CA ASN A 182 -16.64 -7.29 14.43
C ASN A 182 -17.10 -6.31 15.51
N ARG A 183 -17.76 -6.82 16.53
CA ARG A 183 -18.08 -6.13 17.79
C ARG A 183 -17.08 -6.45 18.93
N ARG A 184 -16.00 -7.19 18.66
CA ARG A 184 -15.11 -7.81 19.66
C ARG A 184 -13.65 -7.33 19.61
N ASN A 185 -13.34 -6.24 18.92
CA ASN A 185 -11.97 -5.67 18.83
C ASN A 185 -10.94 -6.61 18.17
N LEU A 186 -11.36 -7.37 17.16
CA LEU A 186 -10.45 -8.23 16.40
C LEU A 186 -10.02 -7.52 15.12
N ASP A 187 -8.73 -7.29 14.97
CA ASP A 187 -8.17 -6.52 13.83
C ASP A 187 -7.37 -7.38 12.86
N THR A 188 -7.04 -8.61 13.27
CA THR A 188 -6.16 -9.48 12.48
C THR A 188 -6.67 -10.92 12.43
N GLU A 189 -6.28 -11.64 11.37
CA GLU A 189 -6.53 -13.08 11.23
C GLU A 189 -5.99 -13.87 12.44
N LEU A 190 -4.85 -13.46 12.99
CA LEU A 190 -4.26 -14.12 14.18
C LEU A 190 -5.15 -13.97 15.41
N GLN A 191 -5.77 -12.81 15.61
CA GLN A 191 -6.69 -12.60 16.73
C GLN A 191 -7.95 -13.45 16.56
N VAL A 192 -8.52 -13.52 15.35
CA VAL A 192 -9.65 -14.41 15.03
C VAL A 192 -9.27 -15.87 15.27
N TRP A 193 -8.09 -16.28 14.82
CA TRP A 193 -7.56 -17.62 15.06
C TRP A 193 -7.48 -17.95 16.55
N ASN A 194 -6.86 -17.09 17.35
CA ASN A 194 -6.70 -17.28 18.78
C ASN A 194 -8.05 -17.31 19.55
N GLU A 195 -9.03 -16.53 19.07
CA GLU A 195 -10.38 -16.57 19.63
C GLU A 195 -11.07 -17.91 19.31
N CYS A 196 -11.00 -18.37 18.06
CA CYS A 196 -11.55 -19.65 17.66
C CYS A 196 -10.91 -20.81 18.42
N ALA A 197 -9.57 -20.77 18.58
CA ALA A 197 -8.85 -21.79 19.35
C ALA A 197 -9.35 -21.87 20.82
N ARG A 198 -9.55 -20.72 21.47
CA ARG A 198 -10.09 -20.67 22.84
C ARG A 198 -11.53 -21.16 22.90
N ALA A 199 -12.37 -20.79 21.94
CA ALA A 199 -13.76 -21.22 21.86
C ALA A 199 -13.86 -22.75 21.70
N VAL A 200 -13.04 -23.35 20.82
CA VAL A 200 -12.99 -24.79 20.62
C VAL A 200 -12.49 -25.52 21.88
N ALA A 201 -11.48 -24.98 22.57
CA ALA A 201 -11.00 -25.52 23.84
C ALA A 201 -12.07 -25.46 24.95
N ALA A 202 -13.00 -24.50 24.86
CA ALA A 202 -14.17 -24.40 25.75
C ALA A 202 -15.37 -25.26 25.30
N GLY A 203 -15.23 -26.09 24.27
CA GLY A 203 -16.28 -26.98 23.78
C GLY A 203 -17.23 -26.37 22.75
N GLU A 204 -16.95 -25.14 22.27
CA GLU A 204 -17.77 -24.53 21.24
C GLU A 204 -17.39 -25.07 19.82
N ARG A 205 -18.39 -25.14 18.94
CA ARG A 205 -18.16 -25.54 17.56
C ARG A 205 -17.72 -24.33 16.71
N ARG A 206 -16.60 -24.51 16.00
CA ARG A 206 -16.09 -23.56 14.99
C ARG A 206 -15.64 -24.37 13.76
N PRO A 207 -16.57 -24.77 12.90
CA PRO A 207 -16.29 -25.70 11.80
C PRO A 207 -15.19 -25.19 10.89
N GLU A 208 -15.25 -23.94 10.43
CA GLU A 208 -14.27 -23.35 9.50
C GLU A 208 -12.84 -23.34 10.08
N TYR A 209 -12.72 -23.10 11.40
CA TYR A 209 -11.45 -23.18 12.10
C TYR A 209 -10.95 -24.63 12.22
N SER A 210 -11.82 -25.54 12.63
CA SER A 210 -11.44 -26.94 12.89
C SER A 210 -11.08 -27.68 11.60
N GLU A 211 -11.83 -27.47 10.52
CA GLU A 211 -11.56 -28.04 9.21
C GLU A 211 -10.25 -27.50 8.64
N TRP A 212 -10.01 -26.20 8.75
CA TRP A 212 -8.75 -25.60 8.29
C TRP A 212 -7.58 -26.06 9.15
N LEU A 213 -7.71 -26.15 10.47
CA LEU A 213 -6.68 -26.65 11.37
C LEU A 213 -6.27 -28.08 11.02
N ALA A 214 -7.21 -28.94 10.63
CA ALA A 214 -6.95 -30.34 10.29
C ALA A 214 -6.09 -30.52 9.04
N VAL A 215 -6.18 -29.60 8.06
CA VAL A 215 -5.53 -29.75 6.75
C VAL A 215 -4.44 -28.74 6.46
N ARG A 216 -4.32 -27.64 7.23
CA ARG A 216 -3.42 -26.51 6.90
C ARG A 216 -1.96 -26.92 6.67
N ASP A 217 -1.49 -27.90 7.41
CA ASP A 217 -0.10 -28.33 7.40
C ASP A 217 0.12 -29.57 6.48
N THR A 218 -0.93 -30.01 5.76
CA THR A 218 -0.84 -31.16 4.82
C THR A 218 -0.32 -30.77 3.44
N PHE A 219 -0.29 -29.48 3.12
CA PHE A 219 0.18 -28.96 1.86
C PHE A 219 0.89 -27.62 2.06
N GLU A 220 2.09 -27.49 1.52
CA GLU A 220 2.85 -26.26 1.49
C GLU A 220 2.77 -25.64 0.08
N PRO A 221 2.03 -24.54 -0.11
CA PRO A 221 1.86 -23.94 -1.42
C PRO A 221 3.16 -23.31 -1.91
N ASN A 222 3.66 -23.79 -3.04
CA ASN A 222 4.76 -23.16 -3.75
C ASN A 222 4.23 -22.33 -4.90
N SER A 223 4.52 -21.03 -4.91
CA SER A 223 4.09 -20.09 -5.94
C SER A 223 5.18 -19.90 -6.98
N VAL A 224 4.92 -20.31 -8.22
CA VAL A 224 5.84 -20.14 -9.34
C VAL A 224 5.35 -19.06 -10.31
N PRO A 225 6.25 -18.21 -10.83
CA PRO A 225 5.91 -17.22 -11.83
C PRO A 225 5.74 -17.90 -13.20
N VAL A 226 4.73 -17.46 -13.94
CA VAL A 226 4.53 -17.81 -15.35
C VAL A 226 4.57 -16.55 -16.17
N TRP A 227 5.59 -16.43 -16.99
CA TRP A 227 5.77 -15.29 -17.88
C TRP A 227 4.90 -15.44 -19.13
N GLN A 228 4.25 -14.37 -19.50
CA GLN A 228 3.50 -14.23 -20.75
C GLN A 228 4.27 -13.34 -21.73
N SER A 229 4.94 -12.34 -21.17
CA SER A 229 5.82 -11.45 -21.94
C SER A 229 6.82 -10.79 -20.99
N ARG A 230 8.02 -10.54 -21.45
CA ARG A 230 9.04 -9.78 -20.70
C ARG A 230 9.13 -8.32 -21.15
N PHE A 231 8.10 -7.78 -21.81
CA PHE A 231 8.08 -6.45 -22.42
C PHE A 231 8.45 -5.33 -21.44
N LEU A 232 7.96 -5.40 -20.17
CA LEU A 232 8.34 -4.40 -19.16
C LEU A 232 9.77 -4.61 -18.64
N VAL A 233 10.28 -5.83 -18.60
CA VAL A 233 11.68 -6.09 -18.24
C VAL A 233 12.59 -5.43 -19.26
N GLU A 234 12.31 -5.63 -20.56
CA GLU A 234 13.05 -5.04 -21.68
C GLU A 234 12.96 -3.50 -21.66
N ASP A 235 11.76 -2.95 -21.37
CA ASP A 235 11.59 -1.51 -21.26
C ASP A 235 12.31 -0.92 -20.03
N CYS A 236 12.33 -1.62 -18.89
CA CYS A 236 13.10 -1.21 -17.71
C CYS A 236 14.61 -1.15 -18.01
N VAL A 237 15.15 -2.14 -18.73
CA VAL A 237 16.56 -2.15 -19.13
C VAL A 237 16.86 -0.97 -20.06
N ARG A 238 15.98 -0.70 -21.01
CA ARG A 238 16.08 0.45 -21.91
C ARG A 238 16.04 1.77 -21.14
N TRP A 239 15.08 1.91 -20.21
CA TRP A 239 14.97 3.09 -19.36
C TRP A 239 16.23 3.31 -18.50
N LEU A 240 16.80 2.25 -17.91
CA LEU A 240 18.06 2.36 -17.17
C LEU A 240 19.23 2.80 -18.07
N ALA A 241 19.27 2.34 -19.32
CA ALA A 241 20.26 2.80 -20.29
C ALA A 241 20.06 4.28 -20.68
N GLU A 242 18.81 4.75 -20.76
CA GLU A 242 18.45 6.13 -21.07
C GLU A 242 18.85 7.09 -19.93
N VAL A 243 18.62 6.71 -18.67
CA VAL A 243 18.84 7.60 -17.51
C VAL A 243 20.24 7.47 -16.91
N GLY A 244 20.95 6.39 -17.17
CA GLY A 244 22.27 6.08 -16.61
C GLY A 244 22.21 5.65 -15.14
N GLU A 245 21.97 6.57 -14.22
CA GLU A 245 21.78 6.28 -12.79
C GLU A 245 20.30 6.36 -12.40
N GLY A 246 19.70 5.20 -12.10
CA GLY A 246 18.30 5.13 -11.75
C GLY A 246 17.96 3.88 -10.94
N ILE A 247 16.79 3.91 -10.29
CA ILE A 247 16.27 2.81 -9.51
C ILE A 247 14.98 2.28 -10.13
N VAL A 248 14.92 0.99 -10.42
CA VAL A 248 13.68 0.29 -10.78
C VAL A 248 13.08 -0.33 -9.52
N TRP A 249 11.85 0.05 -9.18
CA TRP A 249 11.10 -0.49 -8.06
C TRP A 249 10.08 -1.53 -8.51
N THR A 250 10.12 -2.73 -7.91
CA THR A 250 9.14 -3.79 -8.17
C THR A 250 8.67 -4.48 -6.88
N GLU A 251 7.41 -4.91 -6.87
CA GLU A 251 6.84 -5.75 -5.80
C GLU A 251 7.07 -7.24 -6.05
N HIS A 252 7.43 -7.63 -7.28
CA HIS A 252 7.50 -9.02 -7.72
C HIS A 252 8.93 -9.56 -7.71
N ALA A 253 9.17 -10.60 -6.91
CA ALA A 253 10.49 -11.24 -6.84
C ALA A 253 10.93 -11.82 -8.19
N ALA A 254 9.99 -12.41 -8.95
CA ALA A 254 10.27 -12.93 -10.29
C ALA A 254 10.66 -11.82 -11.29
N PHE A 255 10.08 -10.64 -11.18
CA PHE A 255 10.45 -9.49 -12.00
C PHE A 255 11.86 -9.00 -11.68
N LEU A 256 12.18 -8.94 -10.37
CA LEU A 256 13.54 -8.60 -9.92
C LEU A 256 14.57 -9.61 -10.41
N GLN A 257 14.25 -10.91 -10.36
CA GLN A 257 15.09 -11.96 -10.91
C GLN A 257 15.31 -11.79 -12.41
N ALA A 258 14.26 -11.52 -13.19
CA ALA A 258 14.35 -11.31 -14.65
C ALA A 258 15.21 -10.10 -15.00
N LEU A 259 15.16 -9.01 -14.22
CA LEU A 259 16.08 -7.88 -14.37
C LEU A 259 17.53 -8.27 -14.09
N GLY A 260 17.76 -9.13 -13.08
CA GLY A 260 19.09 -9.69 -12.79
C GLY A 260 19.63 -10.56 -13.94
N GLU A 261 18.77 -11.40 -14.53
CA GLU A 261 19.10 -12.18 -15.74
C GLU A 261 19.46 -11.29 -16.95
N ALA A 262 18.86 -10.10 -17.00
CA ALA A 262 19.17 -9.08 -18.03
C ALA A 262 20.39 -8.20 -17.67
N GLY A 263 21.14 -8.54 -16.60
CA GLY A 263 22.38 -7.87 -16.21
C GLY A 263 22.21 -6.64 -15.29
N VAL A 264 21.02 -6.37 -14.77
CA VAL A 264 20.79 -5.27 -13.82
C VAL A 264 21.21 -5.72 -12.41
N CYS A 265 21.89 -4.84 -11.68
CA CYS A 265 22.23 -5.09 -10.29
C CYS A 265 20.95 -5.05 -9.42
N CYS A 266 20.61 -6.18 -8.77
CA CYS A 266 19.32 -6.37 -8.10
C CYS A 266 19.45 -6.54 -6.59
N TYR A 267 18.59 -5.84 -5.82
CA TYR A 267 18.53 -5.92 -4.37
C TYR A 267 17.15 -6.43 -3.92
N GLY A 268 17.11 -7.72 -3.58
CA GLY A 268 15.96 -8.39 -2.99
C GLY A 268 15.94 -8.31 -1.45
N PRO A 269 15.12 -9.12 -0.77
CA PRO A 269 15.12 -9.23 0.68
C PRO A 269 16.40 -9.84 1.23
N GLY A 270 16.76 -9.54 2.48
CA GLY A 270 17.87 -10.13 3.20
C GLY A 270 18.90 -9.13 3.70
N ALA A 271 19.65 -9.53 4.74
CA ALA A 271 20.58 -8.64 5.45
C ALA A 271 21.76 -8.19 4.57
N ARG A 272 22.24 -9.06 3.67
CA ARG A 272 23.32 -8.72 2.73
C ARG A 272 22.85 -7.65 1.74
N ALA A 273 21.75 -7.91 1.01
CA ALA A 273 21.19 -6.95 0.07
C ALA A 273 20.88 -5.60 0.75
N SER A 274 20.45 -5.65 2.00
CA SER A 274 20.17 -4.44 2.81
C SER A 274 21.39 -3.61 3.18
N ARG A 275 22.57 -4.18 3.20
CA ARG A 275 23.84 -3.46 3.39
C ARG A 275 24.38 -2.98 2.05
N ASP A 276 24.42 -3.86 1.08
CA ASP A 276 25.09 -3.63 -0.21
C ASP A 276 24.40 -2.52 -1.01
N ILE A 277 23.07 -2.36 -0.88
CA ILE A 277 22.31 -1.29 -1.56
C ILE A 277 22.75 0.12 -1.14
N LEU A 278 23.26 0.30 0.07
CA LEU A 278 23.71 1.61 0.57
C LEU A 278 24.97 2.12 -0.12
N THR A 279 25.75 1.20 -0.65
CA THR A 279 27.00 1.50 -1.39
C THR A 279 26.88 1.23 -2.88
N ALA A 280 25.67 0.89 -3.34
CA ALA A 280 25.41 0.62 -4.75
C ALA A 280 25.76 1.81 -5.63
N THR A 281 26.35 1.56 -6.80
CA THR A 281 26.68 2.55 -7.81
C THR A 281 26.04 2.17 -9.16
N GLY A 282 25.71 3.16 -9.98
CA GLY A 282 25.06 2.93 -11.27
C GLY A 282 23.60 2.49 -11.17
N PRO A 283 23.03 1.94 -12.27
CA PRO A 283 21.62 1.55 -12.32
C PRO A 283 21.33 0.30 -11.47
N ILE A 284 20.23 0.34 -10.69
CA ILE A 284 19.83 -0.76 -9.82
C ILE A 284 18.35 -1.09 -9.94
N ALA A 285 17.98 -2.29 -9.50
CA ALA A 285 16.59 -2.68 -9.29
C ALA A 285 16.39 -3.18 -7.86
N CYS A 286 15.26 -2.81 -7.25
CA CYS A 286 15.00 -3.04 -5.84
C CYS A 286 13.59 -3.56 -5.58
N SER A 287 13.48 -4.41 -4.54
CA SER A 287 12.19 -4.77 -3.98
C SER A 287 11.62 -3.62 -3.14
N VAL A 288 10.43 -3.12 -3.51
CA VAL A 288 9.71 -2.10 -2.73
C VAL A 288 9.48 -2.57 -1.30
N ARG A 289 9.13 -3.85 -1.10
CA ARG A 289 8.86 -4.42 0.23
C ARG A 289 10.09 -4.45 1.12
N ALA A 290 11.26 -4.74 0.54
CA ALA A 290 12.50 -4.89 1.31
C ALA A 290 13.21 -3.55 1.56
N HIS A 291 13.16 -2.63 0.61
CA HIS A 291 13.98 -1.41 0.61
C HIS A 291 13.19 -0.10 0.52
N GLY A 292 11.87 -0.17 0.35
CA GLY A 292 10.98 1.00 0.41
C GLY A 292 10.95 1.69 1.77
N GLN A 293 11.51 1.08 2.83
CA GLN A 293 11.59 1.64 4.17
C GLN A 293 13.02 1.62 4.73
N GLY A 294 13.36 2.63 5.56
CA GLY A 294 14.59 2.61 6.36
C GLY A 294 15.91 2.71 5.59
N ARG A 295 15.90 3.10 4.31
CA ARG A 295 17.10 3.27 3.49
C ARG A 295 17.27 4.72 3.04
N ASN A 296 18.51 5.15 2.92
CA ASN A 296 18.86 6.44 2.34
C ASN A 296 19.40 6.20 0.93
N LEU A 297 18.63 6.59 -0.10
CA LEU A 297 18.96 6.41 -1.51
C LEU A 297 18.92 7.76 -2.26
N GLN A 298 19.08 8.87 -1.54
CA GLN A 298 18.98 10.23 -2.07
C GLN A 298 20.04 10.57 -3.12
N ARG A 299 21.06 9.75 -3.28
CA ARG A 299 22.00 9.86 -4.40
C ARG A 299 21.34 9.66 -5.77
N TYR A 300 20.19 8.97 -5.80
CA TYR A 300 19.39 8.79 -6.99
C TYR A 300 18.30 9.86 -7.07
N SER A 301 18.12 10.42 -8.25
CA SER A 301 17.05 11.37 -8.56
C SER A 301 16.02 10.80 -9.54
N ARG A 302 16.29 9.61 -10.12
CA ARG A 302 15.43 8.96 -11.11
C ARG A 302 14.97 7.60 -10.63
N ALA A 303 13.67 7.37 -10.72
CA ALA A 303 13.05 6.09 -10.31
C ALA A 303 12.01 5.64 -11.35
N LEU A 304 11.89 4.33 -11.56
CA LEU A 304 10.83 3.71 -12.35
C LEU A 304 10.07 2.72 -11.48
N VAL A 305 8.76 2.88 -11.38
CA VAL A 305 7.88 2.00 -10.61
C VAL A 305 7.15 1.05 -11.55
N VAL A 306 7.46 -0.25 -11.48
CA VAL A 306 6.91 -1.26 -12.39
C VAL A 306 5.43 -1.50 -12.15
N SER A 307 5.03 -1.63 -10.89
CA SER A 307 3.63 -1.84 -10.52
C SER A 307 3.24 -0.82 -9.45
N CYS A 308 2.38 0.11 -9.84
CA CYS A 308 1.92 1.18 -8.97
C CYS A 308 1.25 0.62 -7.70
N PRO A 309 1.79 0.85 -6.49
CA PRO A 309 1.16 0.39 -5.28
C PRO A 309 -0.13 1.19 -4.98
N PRO A 310 -1.23 0.53 -4.60
CA PRO A 310 -2.50 1.19 -4.29
C PRO A 310 -2.53 1.74 -2.85
N SER A 311 -1.45 2.37 -2.41
CA SER A 311 -1.31 2.84 -1.02
C SER A 311 -0.47 4.11 -0.95
N GLY A 312 -1.09 5.20 -0.49
CA GLY A 312 -0.42 6.47 -0.26
C GLY A 312 0.80 6.34 0.66
N ARG A 313 0.67 5.53 1.72
CA ARG A 313 1.80 5.25 2.63
C ARG A 313 2.99 4.59 1.92
N GLN A 314 2.75 3.64 1.01
CA GLN A 314 3.86 3.00 0.29
C GLN A 314 4.55 3.98 -0.65
N TRP A 315 3.78 4.86 -1.29
CA TRP A 315 4.33 5.94 -2.09
C TRP A 315 5.15 6.92 -1.25
N GLU A 316 4.61 7.39 -0.12
CA GLU A 316 5.33 8.28 0.79
C GLU A 316 6.68 7.70 1.21
N GLN A 317 6.71 6.41 1.55
CA GLN A 317 7.93 5.71 1.92
C GLN A 317 8.90 5.55 0.75
N CYS A 318 8.41 5.20 -0.43
CA CYS A 318 9.23 5.00 -1.63
C CYS A 318 9.81 6.33 -2.11
N ILE A 319 8.99 7.37 -2.22
CA ILE A 319 9.42 8.72 -2.62
C ILE A 319 10.43 9.26 -1.61
N GLY A 320 10.14 9.12 -0.32
CA GLY A 320 11.02 9.58 0.75
C GLY A 320 12.38 8.87 0.85
N ARG A 321 12.68 7.88 -0.03
CA ARG A 321 14.05 7.32 -0.17
C ARG A 321 14.95 8.21 -1.02
N LEU A 322 14.37 8.90 -2.00
CA LEU A 322 15.06 9.75 -2.95
C LEU A 322 14.82 11.24 -2.64
N HIS A 323 13.56 11.63 -2.48
CA HIS A 323 13.14 12.99 -2.22
C HIS A 323 13.14 13.26 -0.72
N ARG A 324 14.28 13.69 -0.19
CA ARG A 324 14.50 13.99 1.21
C ARG A 324 15.66 14.96 1.40
N SER A 325 15.80 15.50 2.60
CA SER A 325 16.90 16.39 2.97
C SER A 325 18.27 15.81 2.57
N GLY A 326 19.10 16.61 1.89
CA GLY A 326 20.37 16.21 1.31
C GLY A 326 20.28 15.64 -0.12
N GLN A 327 19.12 15.77 -0.80
CA GLN A 327 19.03 15.57 -2.25
C GLN A 327 19.74 16.73 -2.97
N GLU A 328 20.68 16.38 -3.85
CA GLU A 328 21.52 17.37 -4.56
C GLU A 328 20.96 17.74 -5.95
N ALA A 329 20.03 16.92 -6.47
CA ALA A 329 19.39 17.20 -7.75
C ALA A 329 18.25 18.22 -7.61
N ASP A 330 18.06 19.07 -8.61
CA ASP A 330 16.97 20.06 -8.65
C ASP A 330 15.58 19.39 -8.84
N GLU A 331 15.57 18.19 -9.43
CA GLU A 331 14.35 17.41 -9.67
C GLU A 331 14.53 15.94 -9.27
N VAL A 332 13.58 15.42 -8.53
CA VAL A 332 13.40 13.96 -8.31
C VAL A 332 12.22 13.51 -9.13
N ARG A 333 12.45 12.52 -10.03
CA ARG A 333 11.42 12.04 -10.94
C ARG A 333 11.14 10.55 -10.78
N PHE A 334 9.86 10.25 -10.67
CA PHE A 334 9.31 8.90 -10.66
C PHE A 334 8.54 8.65 -11.96
N ASP A 335 9.09 7.82 -12.84
CA ASP A 335 8.35 7.29 -13.97
C ASP A 335 7.56 6.06 -13.54
N MET A 336 6.37 5.80 -14.12
CA MET A 336 5.54 4.64 -13.80
C MET A 336 4.71 4.17 -14.98
N TYR A 337 4.37 2.90 -15.00
CA TYR A 337 3.47 2.35 -16.01
C TYR A 337 2.01 2.49 -15.58
N LEU A 338 1.20 3.12 -16.45
CA LEU A 338 -0.25 3.29 -16.26
C LEU A 338 -1.05 2.76 -17.45
N HIS A 339 -0.52 1.79 -18.16
CA HIS A 339 -1.06 1.26 -19.41
C HIS A 339 -2.35 0.43 -19.25
N THR A 340 -2.80 0.18 -18.01
CA THR A 340 -4.08 -0.50 -17.75
C THR A 340 -4.98 0.30 -16.78
N PRO A 341 -6.31 0.13 -16.85
CA PRO A 341 -7.23 0.77 -15.91
C PRO A 341 -6.92 0.44 -14.44
N GLU A 342 -6.47 -0.78 -14.15
CA GLU A 342 -6.16 -1.23 -12.80
C GLU A 342 -4.94 -0.52 -12.22
N LEU A 343 -3.92 -0.25 -13.04
CA LEU A 343 -2.75 0.54 -12.62
C LEU A 343 -3.12 2.01 -12.37
N ARG A 344 -3.97 2.58 -13.24
CA ARG A 344 -4.50 3.95 -13.04
C ARG A 344 -5.35 4.06 -11.78
N ALA A 345 -6.24 3.08 -11.55
CA ALA A 345 -7.04 3.03 -10.33
C ALA A 345 -6.19 2.84 -9.07
N ALA A 346 -5.09 2.07 -9.15
CA ALA A 346 -4.14 1.94 -8.04
C ALA A 346 -3.50 3.28 -7.66
N LEU A 347 -3.12 4.11 -8.64
CA LEU A 347 -2.63 5.47 -8.40
C LEU A 347 -3.72 6.35 -7.80
N GLY A 348 -4.94 6.31 -8.35
CA GLY A 348 -6.09 7.05 -7.81
C GLY A 348 -6.38 6.70 -6.34
N GLN A 349 -6.32 5.41 -5.99
CA GLN A 349 -6.48 4.95 -4.61
C GLN A 349 -5.33 5.46 -3.71
N ALA A 350 -4.09 5.42 -4.21
CA ALA A 350 -2.94 5.92 -3.45
C ALA A 350 -3.04 7.43 -3.19
N LEU A 351 -3.52 8.21 -4.16
CA LEU A 351 -3.79 9.65 -4.00
C LEU A 351 -4.90 9.91 -2.97
N ALA A 352 -5.98 9.13 -3.01
CA ALA A 352 -7.06 9.23 -2.04
C ALA A 352 -6.57 8.90 -0.61
N ASP A 353 -5.76 7.85 -0.46
CA ASP A 353 -5.13 7.50 0.80
C ASP A 353 -4.20 8.62 1.31
N ALA A 354 -3.37 9.19 0.44
CA ALA A 354 -2.44 10.27 0.79
C ALA A 354 -3.20 11.53 1.27
N ARG A 355 -4.25 11.94 0.56
CA ARG A 355 -5.11 13.06 0.97
C ARG A 355 -5.77 12.79 2.32
N TYR A 356 -6.29 11.58 2.52
CA TYR A 356 -6.87 11.21 3.81
C TYR A 356 -5.86 11.34 4.96
N ILE A 357 -4.60 10.88 4.75
CA ILE A 357 -3.54 11.00 5.75
C ILE A 357 -3.23 12.47 6.02
N GLU A 358 -3.08 13.29 4.99
CA GLU A 358 -2.80 14.71 5.10
C GLU A 358 -3.93 15.45 5.86
N ASP A 359 -5.19 15.25 5.45
CA ASP A 359 -6.36 15.84 6.09
C ASP A 359 -6.50 15.44 7.56
N THR A 360 -6.13 14.17 7.90
CA THR A 360 -6.35 13.60 9.23
C THR A 360 -5.20 13.91 10.19
N THR A 361 -3.98 14.02 9.69
CA THR A 361 -2.78 14.22 10.53
C THR A 361 -2.22 15.62 10.42
N GLY A 362 -2.55 16.34 9.35
CA GLY A 362 -1.94 17.62 8.99
C GLY A 362 -0.48 17.47 8.52
N SER A 363 -0.02 16.24 8.25
CA SER A 363 1.32 15.98 7.70
C SER A 363 1.25 15.93 6.19
N GLN A 364 1.94 16.87 5.54
CA GLN A 364 2.00 16.94 4.08
C GLN A 364 2.50 15.61 3.49
N GLN A 365 1.80 15.14 2.47
CA GLN A 365 2.13 13.88 1.79
C GLN A 365 2.78 14.17 0.44
N LYS A 366 3.94 13.57 0.17
CA LYS A 366 4.72 13.80 -1.06
C LYS A 366 3.92 13.55 -2.33
N LEU A 367 3.04 12.55 -2.31
CA LEU A 367 2.17 12.25 -3.46
C LEU A 367 1.15 13.36 -3.73
N CYS A 368 0.75 14.16 -2.70
CA CYS A 368 -0.23 15.24 -2.84
C CYS A 368 0.36 16.49 -3.49
N PHE A 369 1.62 16.81 -3.25
CA PHE A 369 2.28 17.98 -3.85
C PHE A 369 3.13 17.63 -5.08
N ALA A 370 3.34 16.36 -5.41
CA ALA A 370 4.04 15.97 -6.60
C ALA A 370 3.34 16.51 -7.86
N ARG A 371 4.11 17.04 -8.80
CA ARG A 371 3.61 17.33 -10.14
C ARG A 371 3.39 16.04 -10.90
N ILE A 372 2.12 15.66 -11.08
CA ILE A 372 1.75 14.45 -11.81
C ILE A 372 1.55 14.81 -13.28
N VAL A 373 2.42 14.28 -14.14
CA VAL A 373 2.36 14.42 -15.60
C VAL A 373 1.77 13.13 -16.17
N ALA A 374 0.44 13.10 -16.32
CA ALA A 374 -0.22 12.05 -17.08
C ALA A 374 -0.16 12.46 -18.55
N LEU A 375 0.45 11.62 -19.40
CA LEU A 375 0.56 11.87 -20.83
C LEU A 375 -0.81 11.75 -21.53
N GLY A 376 -1.62 12.76 -21.39
CA GLY A 376 -2.80 13.13 -22.17
C GLY A 376 -2.83 14.63 -22.39
N GLU A 377 -2.03 15.36 -21.61
CA GLU A 377 -1.83 16.80 -21.75
C GLU A 377 -0.44 17.00 -22.36
N THR A 378 -0.40 17.26 -23.66
CA THR A 378 0.75 17.86 -24.33
C THR A 378 1.06 19.17 -23.62
N GLU A 379 2.31 19.33 -23.17
CA GLU A 379 2.86 20.63 -22.82
C GLU A 379 2.57 21.61 -23.99
N THR A 380 1.66 22.54 -23.76
CA THR A 380 1.50 23.74 -24.58
C THR A 380 2.35 24.86 -24.01
#